data_b9890497c07fa22fc92bd930af64cb79
#
_entry.id   b9890497c07fa22fc92bd930af64cb79
#
_cell.length_a   1.000
_cell.length_b   1.000
_cell.length_c   1.000
_cell.angle_alpha   90.00
_cell.angle_beta   90.00
_cell.angle_gamma   90.00
#
_symmetry.space_group_name_H-M   'P 1'
#
loop_
_entity.id
_entity.type
_entity.pdbx_description
1 polymer ?
#
loop_
_entity_poly.entity_id
_entity_poly.type
_entity_poly.pdbx_seq_one_letter_code
_entity_poly.pdbx_strand_id
1 'polypeptide(L)'
;MLFFKSKKPTSPENTSKSQDNIDLQIINKMNHEFAMSLDLNETLNTALKVIIERLNAQAANIFLINKNTKKFECIASLNQDYLDEYQLNLTDGVMGKAVEQRKCIRVGDVRKDVREIAEFYFDLDNKTNFTTFSVLCS
;
A
#
# COMPACT_ATOMS: atom_id res chain seq x y z
N MET A 1 -6.70 5.77 2.56
CA MET A 1 -6.45 4.33 2.30
C MET A 1 -4.98 4.13 2.01
N LEU A 2 -4.36 3.23 2.72
CA LEU A 2 -2.97 2.84 2.56
C LEU A 2 -2.87 1.56 1.74
N PHE A 3 -1.98 1.53 0.77
CA PHE A 3 -1.82 0.41 -0.15
C PHE A 3 -0.33 0.04 -0.26
N PHE A 4 0.00 -1.22 -0.02
CA PHE A 4 1.37 -1.74 -0.01
C PHE A 4 1.50 -2.92 -0.96
N LYS A 5 2.63 -2.98 -1.67
CA LYS A 5 2.98 -4.08 -2.58
C LYS A 5 4.31 -4.70 -2.18
N SER A 6 4.41 -6.02 -2.32
CA SER A 6 5.64 -6.79 -2.07
C SER A 6 5.94 -7.73 -3.21
N LYS A 7 7.24 -7.96 -3.48
CA LYS A 7 7.73 -9.01 -4.37
C LYS A 7 7.80 -10.34 -3.63
N LYS A 8 7.92 -11.45 -4.36
CA LYS A 8 8.04 -12.79 -3.79
C LYS A 8 9.20 -12.85 -2.79
N PRO A 9 9.00 -13.32 -1.55
CA PRO A 9 10.06 -13.43 -0.56
C PRO A 9 11.11 -14.48 -0.96
N THR A 10 12.38 -14.13 -0.79
CA THR A 10 13.49 -15.07 -0.83
C THR A 10 13.69 -15.62 0.59
N SER A 11 13.17 -16.82 0.85
CA SER A 11 13.33 -17.66 2.06
C SER A 11 12.85 -17.10 3.42
N PRO A 12 12.29 -17.96 4.31
CA PRO A 12 11.77 -17.52 5.60
C PRO A 12 12.85 -17.56 6.68
N GLU A 13 13.02 -16.48 7.42
CA GLU A 13 13.62 -16.52 8.75
C GLU A 13 12.57 -16.28 9.83
N ASN A 14 12.62 -17.19 10.81
CA ASN A 14 11.78 -17.26 12.00
C ASN A 14 12.09 -16.15 12.99
N THR A 15 11.12 -15.33 13.38
CA THR A 15 11.20 -14.59 14.66
C THR A 15 9.83 -14.11 15.13
N SER A 16 9.24 -14.79 16.11
CA SER A 16 7.89 -14.46 16.64
C SER A 16 7.86 -13.78 18.02
N LYS A 17 8.97 -13.30 18.57
CA LYS A 17 8.99 -12.65 19.90
C LYS A 17 9.52 -11.22 19.97
N SER A 18 9.93 -10.62 18.86
CA SER A 18 10.35 -9.21 18.81
C SER A 18 9.28 -8.28 18.18
N GLN A 19 8.17 -8.84 17.70
CA GLN A 19 7.19 -8.13 16.90
C GLN A 19 6.45 -7.04 17.70
N ASP A 20 5.93 -7.38 18.89
CA ASP A 20 5.08 -6.45 19.67
C ASP A 20 5.83 -5.19 20.16
N ASN A 21 7.13 -5.33 20.50
CA ASN A 21 7.97 -4.19 20.88
C ASN A 21 8.35 -3.33 19.67
N ILE A 22 8.44 -3.94 18.49
CA ILE A 22 8.71 -3.25 17.23
C ILE A 22 7.52 -2.39 16.84
N ASP A 23 6.31 -2.90 16.98
CA ASP A 23 5.08 -2.19 16.59
C ASP A 23 4.84 -0.92 17.43
N LEU A 24 5.11 -0.97 18.74
CA LEU A 24 5.03 0.23 19.62
C LEU A 24 6.09 1.27 19.27
N GLN A 25 7.30 0.86 18.90
CA GLN A 25 8.36 1.79 18.49
C GLN A 25 8.01 2.47 17.15
N ILE A 26 7.35 1.75 16.23
CA ILE A 26 6.87 2.30 14.95
C ILE A 26 5.87 3.42 15.22
N ILE A 27 4.84 3.16 16.03
CA ILE A 27 3.78 4.13 16.34
C ILE A 27 4.39 5.39 16.98
N ASN A 28 5.31 5.23 17.93
CA ASN A 28 5.96 6.36 18.59
C ASN A 28 6.83 7.17 17.62
N LYS A 29 7.59 6.52 16.74
CA LYS A 29 8.41 7.19 15.72
C LYS A 29 7.53 7.96 14.74
N MET A 30 6.46 7.34 14.24
CA MET A 30 5.52 7.99 13.33
C MET A 30 4.90 9.25 13.98
N ASN A 31 4.42 9.15 15.22
CA ASN A 31 3.84 10.30 15.93
C ASN A 31 4.85 11.44 16.09
N HIS A 32 6.12 11.14 16.38
CA HIS A 32 7.16 12.14 16.52
C HIS A 32 7.47 12.84 15.18
N GLU A 33 7.60 12.08 14.10
CA GLU A 33 7.88 12.62 12.78
C GLU A 33 6.70 13.42 12.21
N PHE A 34 5.46 12.99 12.44
CA PHE A 34 4.27 13.77 12.07
C PHE A 34 4.18 15.12 12.80
N ALA A 35 4.56 15.17 14.07
CA ALA A 35 4.55 16.42 14.84
C ALA A 35 5.59 17.44 14.35
N MET A 36 6.64 17.00 13.69
CA MET A 36 7.73 17.86 13.19
C MET A 36 7.54 18.33 11.76
N SER A 37 6.66 17.71 10.96
CA SER A 37 6.43 18.09 9.56
C SER A 37 5.33 19.13 9.44
N LEU A 38 5.65 20.27 8.81
CA LEU A 38 4.68 21.35 8.50
C LEU A 38 4.05 21.16 7.12
N ASP A 39 4.60 20.27 6.27
CA ASP A 39 4.09 19.95 4.94
C ASP A 39 3.40 18.59 4.95
N LEU A 40 2.15 18.57 4.52
CA LEU A 40 1.36 17.34 4.42
C LEU A 40 2.04 16.30 3.52
N ASN A 41 2.59 16.72 2.39
CA ASN A 41 3.26 15.80 1.45
C ASN A 41 4.52 15.18 2.07
N GLU A 42 5.31 15.99 2.78
CA GLU A 42 6.48 15.50 3.49
C GLU A 42 6.09 14.51 4.59
N THR A 43 5.04 14.84 5.35
CA THR A 43 4.50 13.94 6.39
C THR A 43 4.05 12.61 5.81
N LEU A 44 3.27 12.62 4.72
CA LEU A 44 2.78 11.41 4.08
C LEU A 44 3.92 10.55 3.51
N ASN A 45 4.90 11.17 2.84
CA ASN A 45 6.06 10.47 2.32
C ASN A 45 6.94 9.87 3.44
N THR A 46 7.10 10.58 4.54
CA THR A 46 7.81 10.08 5.72
C THR A 46 7.10 8.88 6.33
N ALA A 47 5.78 8.95 6.46
CA ALA A 47 4.97 7.81 6.91
C ALA A 47 5.13 6.59 6.01
N LEU A 48 5.05 6.78 4.68
CA LEU A 48 5.22 5.70 3.72
C LEU A 48 6.61 5.06 3.82
N LYS A 49 7.69 5.84 3.98
CA LYS A 49 9.06 5.33 4.17
C LYS A 49 9.15 4.42 5.40
N VAL A 50 8.66 4.90 6.54
CA VAL A 50 8.67 4.12 7.79
C VAL A 50 7.92 2.81 7.62
N ILE A 51 6.76 2.83 6.99
CA ILE A 51 5.92 1.65 6.79
C ILE A 51 6.58 0.66 5.83
N ILE A 52 7.14 1.13 4.69
CA ILE A 52 7.87 0.29 3.74
C ILE A 52 9.02 -0.45 4.44
N GLU A 53 9.82 0.27 5.21
CA GLU A 53 10.94 -0.32 5.95
C GLU A 53 10.48 -1.40 6.93
N ARG A 54 9.40 -1.13 7.68
CA ARG A 54 8.91 -2.03 8.74
C ARG A 54 8.18 -3.25 8.22
N LEU A 55 7.43 -3.10 7.15
CA LEU A 55 6.72 -4.22 6.51
C LEU A 55 7.58 -4.96 5.48
N ASN A 56 8.83 -4.52 5.24
CA ASN A 56 9.68 -5.01 4.17
C ASN A 56 8.94 -5.00 2.81
N ALA A 57 8.15 -3.95 2.58
CA ALA A 57 7.43 -3.75 1.33
C ALA A 57 8.33 -3.08 0.29
N GLN A 58 8.04 -3.22 -1.00
CA GLN A 58 8.79 -2.56 -2.07
C GLN A 58 8.13 -1.29 -2.57
N ALA A 59 6.84 -1.15 -2.38
CA ALA A 59 6.09 0.04 -2.77
C ALA A 59 4.94 0.30 -1.80
N ALA A 60 4.57 1.57 -1.64
CA ALA A 60 3.41 1.97 -0.85
C ALA A 60 2.78 3.25 -1.42
N ASN A 61 1.46 3.32 -1.34
CA ASN A 61 0.68 4.43 -1.87
C ASN A 61 -0.44 4.81 -0.92
N ILE A 62 -0.78 6.09 -0.89
CA ILE A 62 -1.95 6.60 -0.18
C ILE A 62 -2.93 7.16 -1.19
N PHE A 63 -4.17 6.69 -1.13
CA PHE A 63 -5.25 7.16 -2.00
C PHE A 63 -6.35 7.81 -1.18
N LEU A 64 -6.93 8.88 -1.72
CA LEU A 64 -8.20 9.43 -1.29
C LEU A 64 -9.29 9.12 -2.31
N ILE A 65 -10.53 9.10 -1.83
CA ILE A 65 -11.70 9.00 -2.70
C ILE A 65 -12.15 10.40 -3.08
N ASN A 66 -12.05 10.73 -4.36
CA ASN A 66 -12.66 11.95 -4.87
C ASN A 66 -14.18 11.76 -4.94
N LYS A 67 -14.92 12.53 -4.15
CA LYS A 67 -16.38 12.44 -4.06
C LYS A 67 -17.11 12.88 -5.32
N ASN A 68 -16.48 13.74 -6.13
CA ASN A 68 -17.07 14.27 -7.36
C ASN A 68 -16.92 13.28 -8.52
N THR A 69 -15.69 12.76 -8.71
CA THR A 69 -15.36 11.85 -9.81
C THR A 69 -15.66 10.38 -9.49
N LYS A 70 -15.88 10.04 -8.22
CA LYS A 70 -16.02 8.65 -7.73
C LYS A 70 -14.82 7.76 -8.08
N LYS A 71 -13.62 8.34 -8.03
CA LYS A 71 -12.37 7.65 -8.32
C LYS A 71 -11.39 7.76 -7.16
N PHE A 72 -10.40 6.86 -7.15
CA PHE A 72 -9.24 7.00 -6.29
C PHE A 72 -8.28 8.03 -6.86
N GLU A 73 -7.79 8.92 -6.00
CA GLU A 73 -6.70 9.86 -6.28
C GLU A 73 -5.49 9.49 -5.42
N CYS A 74 -4.36 9.24 -6.04
CA CYS A 74 -3.11 9.01 -5.35
C CYS A 74 -2.60 10.35 -4.80
N ILE A 75 -2.40 10.44 -3.48
CA ILE A 75 -1.91 11.67 -2.82
C ILE A 75 -0.48 11.52 -2.31
N ALA A 76 0.02 10.30 -2.21
CA ALA A 76 1.43 10.00 -1.92
C ALA A 76 1.78 8.63 -2.47
N SER A 77 2.98 8.51 -3.03
CA SER A 77 3.49 7.28 -3.63
C SER A 77 4.98 7.13 -3.35
N LEU A 78 5.40 5.93 -2.98
CA LEU A 78 6.81 5.57 -2.91
C LEU A 78 7.09 4.34 -3.77
N ASN A 79 8.13 4.47 -4.61
CA ASN A 79 8.60 3.45 -5.55
C ASN A 79 7.59 3.07 -6.64
N GLN A 80 6.61 3.94 -6.92
CA GLN A 80 5.65 3.81 -8.01
C GLN A 80 5.23 5.18 -8.55
N ASP A 81 6.14 5.87 -9.21
CA ASP A 81 5.96 7.27 -9.67
C ASP A 81 4.89 7.46 -10.76
N TYR A 82 4.35 6.37 -11.31
CA TYR A 82 3.41 6.42 -12.44
C TYR A 82 1.93 6.33 -12.03
N LEU A 83 1.62 6.23 -10.74
CA LEU A 83 0.22 6.07 -10.30
C LEU A 83 -0.61 7.35 -10.39
N ASP A 84 0.04 8.51 -10.49
CA ASP A 84 -0.63 9.80 -10.65
C ASP A 84 -1.38 9.91 -12.00
N GLU A 85 -0.93 9.15 -13.01
CA GLU A 85 -1.57 9.09 -14.32
C GLU A 85 -2.76 8.09 -14.38
N TYR A 86 -2.90 7.22 -13.36
CA TYR A 86 -3.94 6.18 -13.33
C TYR A 86 -5.16 6.62 -12.56
N GLN A 87 -6.26 6.78 -13.28
CA GLN A 87 -7.58 6.96 -12.69
C GLN A 87 -8.16 5.58 -12.32
N LEU A 88 -7.93 5.15 -11.09
CA LEU A 88 -8.49 3.91 -10.56
C LEU A 88 -9.94 4.11 -10.12
N ASN A 89 -10.83 3.21 -10.52
CA ASN A 89 -12.23 3.25 -10.11
C ASN A 89 -12.41 2.67 -8.71
N LEU A 90 -13.52 3.02 -8.04
CA LEU A 90 -13.82 2.54 -6.68
C LEU A 90 -14.07 1.02 -6.60
N THR A 91 -14.19 0.34 -7.74
CA THR A 91 -14.38 -1.11 -7.82
C THR A 91 -13.09 -1.86 -8.14
N ASP A 92 -12.00 -1.14 -8.46
CA ASP A 92 -10.80 -1.77 -9.01
C ASP A 92 -9.96 -2.47 -7.93
N GLY A 93 -9.58 -3.69 -8.22
CA GLY A 93 -8.62 -4.48 -7.48
C GLY A 93 -8.95 -4.69 -6.00
N VAL A 94 -7.92 -4.82 -5.18
CA VAL A 94 -8.05 -4.99 -3.72
C VAL A 94 -8.56 -3.73 -3.03
N MET A 95 -8.25 -2.55 -3.58
CA MET A 95 -8.71 -1.27 -3.03
C MET A 95 -10.24 -1.14 -3.10
N GLY A 96 -10.82 -1.49 -4.25
CA GLY A 96 -12.28 -1.49 -4.41
C GLY A 96 -12.96 -2.40 -3.40
N LYS A 97 -12.43 -3.60 -3.20
CA LYS A 97 -12.96 -4.55 -2.20
C LYS A 97 -12.79 -4.06 -0.76
N ALA A 98 -11.67 -3.39 -0.44
CA ALA A 98 -11.45 -2.83 0.89
C ALA A 98 -12.46 -1.71 1.21
N VAL A 99 -12.76 -0.86 0.23
CA VAL A 99 -13.79 0.20 0.35
C VAL A 99 -15.17 -0.40 0.51
N GLU A 100 -15.54 -1.34 -0.35
CA GLU A 100 -16.85 -2.02 -0.31
C GLU A 100 -17.10 -2.69 1.04
N GLN A 101 -16.10 -3.44 1.52
CA GLN A 101 -16.21 -4.20 2.76
C GLN A 101 -15.89 -3.40 4.03
N ARG A 102 -15.37 -2.17 3.88
CA ARG A 102 -14.93 -1.29 4.98
C ARG A 102 -13.98 -1.99 5.95
N LYS A 103 -13.02 -2.72 5.42
CA LYS A 103 -12.03 -3.46 6.23
C LYS A 103 -10.70 -3.60 5.51
N CYS A 104 -9.64 -3.86 6.28
CA CYS A 104 -8.35 -4.24 5.72
C CYS A 104 -8.47 -5.56 4.93
N ILE A 105 -7.84 -5.58 3.75
CA ILE A 105 -7.71 -6.79 2.94
C ILE A 105 -6.23 -7.09 2.72
N ARG A 106 -5.87 -8.33 2.97
CA ARG A 106 -4.54 -8.86 2.70
C ARG A 106 -4.64 -9.94 1.63
N VAL A 107 -3.82 -9.81 0.59
CA VAL A 107 -3.67 -10.81 -0.46
C VAL A 107 -2.21 -11.28 -0.45
N GLY A 108 -1.99 -12.55 -0.17
CA GLY A 108 -0.65 -13.14 -0.07
C GLY A 108 0.01 -13.43 -1.43
N ASP A 109 -0.79 -13.73 -2.44
CA ASP A 109 -0.37 -13.92 -3.82
C ASP A 109 -1.50 -13.46 -4.76
N VAL A 110 -1.33 -12.30 -5.38
CA VAL A 110 -2.38 -11.69 -6.23
C VAL A 110 -2.72 -12.53 -7.45
N ARG A 111 -1.81 -13.41 -7.88
CA ARG A 111 -2.00 -14.26 -9.08
C ARG A 111 -2.80 -15.53 -8.78
N LYS A 112 -2.89 -15.88 -7.50
CA LYS A 112 -3.66 -17.05 -7.01
C LYS A 112 -5.00 -16.65 -6.40
N ASP A 113 -5.25 -15.36 -6.29
CA ASP A 113 -6.51 -14.84 -5.76
C ASP A 113 -7.62 -14.90 -6.82
N VAL A 114 -8.78 -14.34 -6.51
CA VAL A 114 -9.90 -14.31 -7.46
C VAL A 114 -9.47 -13.69 -8.80
N ARG A 115 -10.01 -14.24 -9.88
CA ARG A 115 -9.60 -13.91 -11.25
C ARG A 115 -9.56 -12.40 -11.55
N GLU A 116 -10.55 -11.65 -11.09
CA GLU A 116 -10.65 -10.21 -11.30
C GLU A 116 -9.48 -9.43 -10.67
N ILE A 117 -9.01 -9.85 -9.49
CA ILE A 117 -7.84 -9.26 -8.83
C ILE A 117 -6.58 -9.57 -9.61
N ALA A 118 -6.41 -10.82 -10.05
CA ALA A 118 -5.24 -11.23 -10.83
C ALA A 118 -5.14 -10.48 -12.16
N GLU A 119 -6.23 -10.34 -12.89
CA GLU A 119 -6.29 -9.58 -14.15
C GLU A 119 -5.96 -8.10 -13.92
N PHE A 120 -6.53 -7.48 -12.90
CA PHE A 120 -6.24 -6.08 -12.57
C PHE A 120 -4.76 -5.85 -12.31
N TYR A 121 -4.09 -6.70 -11.51
CA TYR A 121 -2.66 -6.53 -11.23
C TYR A 121 -1.78 -6.88 -12.41
N PHE A 122 -2.18 -7.82 -13.25
CA PHE A 122 -1.45 -8.11 -14.48
C PHE A 122 -1.40 -6.88 -15.41
N ASP A 123 -2.52 -6.21 -15.61
CA ASP A 123 -2.60 -4.99 -16.42
C ASP A 123 -1.83 -3.83 -15.80
N LEU A 124 -1.96 -3.63 -14.48
CA LEU A 124 -1.25 -2.60 -13.75
C LEU A 124 0.26 -2.81 -13.76
N ASP A 125 0.73 -4.03 -13.53
CA ASP A 125 2.15 -4.39 -13.54
C ASP A 125 2.79 -4.18 -14.91
N ASN A 126 2.09 -4.54 -16.00
CA ASN A 126 2.56 -4.29 -17.35
C ASN A 126 2.74 -2.80 -17.67
N LYS A 127 1.87 -1.95 -17.11
CA LYS A 127 1.92 -0.51 -17.31
C LYS A 127 2.97 0.18 -16.43
N THR A 128 3.19 -0.31 -15.22
CA THR A 128 4.06 0.31 -14.22
C THR A 128 5.47 -0.30 -14.18
N ASN A 129 5.74 -1.32 -14.98
CA ASN A 129 6.98 -2.11 -14.95
C ASN A 129 7.33 -2.64 -13.53
N PHE A 130 6.31 -2.89 -12.73
CA PHE A 130 6.42 -3.42 -11.37
C PHE A 130 5.71 -4.77 -11.29
N THR A 131 6.32 -5.78 -10.68
CA THR A 131 5.69 -7.08 -10.51
C THR A 131 5.09 -7.20 -9.12
N THR A 132 3.78 -7.09 -9.01
CA THR A 132 3.05 -7.24 -7.76
C THR A 132 2.94 -8.72 -7.37
N PHE A 133 3.34 -9.06 -6.15
CA PHE A 133 3.18 -10.40 -5.58
C PHE A 133 2.12 -10.42 -4.48
N SER A 134 2.27 -9.60 -3.47
CA SER A 134 1.32 -9.51 -2.36
C SER A 134 0.89 -8.08 -2.09
N VAL A 135 -0.29 -7.91 -1.54
CA VAL A 135 -0.91 -6.61 -1.29
C VAL A 135 -1.55 -6.59 0.09
N LEU A 136 -1.35 -5.49 0.81
CA LEU A 136 -2.10 -5.12 1.99
C LEU A 136 -2.78 -3.78 1.72
N CYS A 137 -4.08 -3.72 1.94
CA CYS A 137 -4.89 -2.53 1.77
C CYS A 137 -5.73 -2.26 3.02
N SER A 138 -5.67 -1.06 3.55
CA SER A 138 -6.43 -0.65 4.74
C SER A 138 -7.05 0.73 4.58
#